data_96530ef86f2f39ceb712d80f30e76a04
#
_entry.id   96530ef86f2f39ceb712d80f30e76a04
#
_cell.length_a   1.000
_cell.length_b   1.000
_cell.length_c   1.000
_cell.angle_alpha   90.00
_cell.angle_beta   90.00
_cell.angle_gamma   90.00
#
_symmetry.space_group_name_H-M   'P 1'
#
loop_
_entity.id
_entity.type
_entity.pdbx_description
1 polymer ?
#
loop_
_entity_poly.entity_id
_entity_poly.type
_entity_poly.pdbx_seq_one_letter_code
_entity_poly.pdbx_strand_id
1 'polypeptide(L)'
;MEIVACQVADFDRAKAMSVMENILQANPEIDGLYAANDEMLLGALEAMDAAGRTADIVKVGCDAIDDTLEAIKDKRVEATIAEPPFFLGKAILNTAYDYL
;
A
#
# COMPACT_ATOMS: atom_id res chain seq x y z
N MET A 1 -3.20 -19.48 -1.14
CA MET A 1 -3.54 -18.04 -0.92
C MET A 1 -4.90 -17.78 -1.55
N GLU A 2 -5.80 -17.16 -0.80
CA GLU A 2 -7.13 -16.76 -1.27
C GLU A 2 -7.26 -15.24 -1.19
N ILE A 3 -7.81 -14.61 -2.24
CA ILE A 3 -8.13 -13.18 -2.24
C ILE A 3 -9.56 -13.02 -1.74
N VAL A 4 -9.73 -12.52 -0.52
CA VAL A 4 -11.04 -12.35 0.13
C VAL A 4 -11.72 -11.02 -0.18
N ALA A 5 -10.95 -10.00 -0.57
CA ALA A 5 -11.46 -8.70 -0.98
C ALA A 5 -10.50 -8.01 -1.97
N CYS A 6 -11.07 -7.27 -2.92
CA CYS A 6 -10.34 -6.39 -3.83
C CYS A 6 -11.19 -5.15 -4.06
N GLN A 7 -10.71 -3.97 -3.65
CA GLN A 7 -11.47 -2.73 -3.64
C GLN A 7 -10.64 -1.58 -4.21
N VAL A 8 -11.32 -0.64 -4.85
CA VAL A 8 -10.71 0.58 -5.40
C VAL A 8 -10.72 1.69 -4.34
N ALA A 9 -9.58 2.34 -4.14
CA ALA A 9 -9.44 3.49 -3.25
C ALA A 9 -8.80 4.73 -3.93
N ASP A 10 -8.73 4.73 -5.28
CA ASP A 10 -8.35 5.86 -6.15
C ASP A 10 -7.04 6.56 -5.75
N PHE A 11 -6.05 5.82 -5.24
CA PHE A 11 -4.77 6.34 -4.74
C PHE A 11 -4.92 7.38 -3.61
N ASP A 12 -6.04 7.36 -2.89
CA ASP A 12 -6.39 8.32 -1.85
C ASP A 12 -6.32 7.68 -0.46
N ARG A 13 -5.58 8.33 0.48
CA ARG A 13 -5.35 7.84 1.84
C ARG A 13 -6.64 7.75 2.64
N ALA A 14 -7.49 8.78 2.62
CA ALA A 14 -8.73 8.81 3.39
C ALA A 14 -9.75 7.80 2.86
N LYS A 15 -9.83 7.66 1.54
CA LYS A 15 -10.69 6.65 0.91
C LYS A 15 -10.22 5.24 1.26
N ALA A 16 -8.91 4.99 1.22
CA ALA A 16 -8.34 3.69 1.57
C ALA A 16 -8.61 3.32 3.04
N MET A 17 -8.57 4.28 3.96
CA MET A 17 -8.96 4.07 5.35
C MET A 17 -10.40 3.56 5.44
N SER A 18 -11.36 4.27 4.82
CA SER A 18 -12.78 3.86 4.84
C SER A 18 -13.02 2.51 4.17
N VAL A 19 -12.33 2.24 3.06
CA VAL A 19 -12.39 0.95 2.36
C VAL A 19 -11.88 -0.17 3.27
N MET A 20 -10.74 0.05 3.95
CA MET A 20 -10.16 -0.96 4.85
C MET A 20 -11.03 -1.22 6.08
N GLU A 21 -11.67 -0.20 6.65
CA GLU A 21 -12.66 -0.37 7.72
C GLU A 21 -13.77 -1.34 7.31
N ASN A 22 -14.33 -1.16 6.10
CA ASN A 22 -15.36 -2.05 5.56
C ASN A 22 -14.84 -3.46 5.32
N ILE A 23 -13.62 -3.60 4.79
CA ILE A 23 -12.99 -4.92 4.54
C ILE A 23 -12.80 -5.67 5.85
N LEU A 24 -12.30 -5.01 6.90
CA LEU A 24 -12.08 -5.60 8.22
C LEU A 24 -13.39 -6.06 8.88
N GLN A 25 -14.47 -5.30 8.71
CA GLN A 25 -15.79 -5.66 9.23
C GLN A 25 -16.37 -6.88 8.50
N ALA A 26 -16.20 -6.95 7.19
CA ALA A 26 -16.73 -8.04 6.37
C ALA A 26 -15.88 -9.32 6.45
N ASN A 27 -14.59 -9.20 6.73
CA ASN A 27 -13.62 -10.30 6.72
C ASN A 27 -12.78 -10.26 8.00
N PRO A 28 -13.24 -10.89 9.10
CA PRO A 28 -12.53 -10.84 10.37
C PRO A 28 -11.19 -11.58 10.36
N GLU A 29 -10.98 -12.49 9.41
CA GLU A 29 -9.75 -13.28 9.27
C GLU A 29 -9.02 -12.88 7.98
N ILE A 30 -8.10 -11.91 8.09
CA ILE A 30 -7.21 -11.46 7.01
C ILE A 30 -5.77 -11.61 7.48
N ASP A 31 -4.94 -12.28 6.68
CA ASP A 31 -3.52 -12.51 6.98
C ASP A 31 -2.60 -11.50 6.29
N GLY A 32 -3.04 -10.90 5.20
CA GLY A 32 -2.22 -9.98 4.43
C GLY A 32 -3.00 -8.92 3.66
N LEU A 33 -2.35 -7.79 3.45
CA LEU A 33 -2.80 -6.67 2.62
C LEU A 33 -1.71 -6.31 1.61
N TYR A 34 -2.09 -6.20 0.35
CA TYR A 34 -1.33 -5.50 -0.67
C TYR A 34 -2.07 -4.22 -1.08
N ALA A 35 -1.40 -3.10 -1.02
CA ALA A 35 -1.88 -1.83 -1.56
C ALA A 35 -1.06 -1.41 -2.78
N ALA A 36 -1.74 -1.01 -3.85
CA ALA A 36 -1.10 -0.65 -5.11
C ALA A 36 -0.24 0.63 -5.02
N ASN A 37 -0.40 1.43 -3.96
CA ASN A 37 0.51 2.51 -3.62
C ASN A 37 0.57 2.74 -2.11
N ASP A 38 1.58 3.49 -1.67
CA ASP A 38 1.84 3.73 -0.24
C ASP A 38 0.83 4.67 0.42
N GLU A 39 0.23 5.61 -0.31
CA GLU A 39 -0.84 6.46 0.24
C GLU A 39 -2.05 5.61 0.67
N MET A 40 -2.46 4.66 -0.16
CA MET A 40 -3.53 3.72 0.21
C MET A 40 -3.10 2.77 1.33
N LEU A 41 -1.84 2.33 1.33
CA LEU A 41 -1.31 1.49 2.41
C LEU A 41 -1.40 2.19 3.77
N LEU A 42 -0.97 3.46 3.82
CA LEU A 42 -1.00 4.25 5.06
C LEU A 42 -2.43 4.51 5.54
N GLY A 43 -3.36 4.78 4.63
CA GLY A 43 -4.78 4.88 4.97
C GLY A 43 -5.35 3.57 5.55
N ALA A 44 -5.02 2.45 4.92
CA ALA A 44 -5.42 1.14 5.43
C ALA A 44 -4.77 0.82 6.79
N LEU A 45 -3.51 1.24 7.00
CA LEU A 45 -2.80 1.10 8.27
C LEU A 45 -3.51 1.83 9.41
N GLU A 46 -4.02 3.04 9.17
CA GLU A 46 -4.82 3.79 10.16
C GLU A 46 -6.09 3.03 10.58
N ALA A 47 -6.79 2.42 9.61
CA ALA A 47 -7.96 1.60 9.90
C ALA A 47 -7.60 0.33 10.70
N MET A 48 -6.48 -0.31 10.37
CA MET A 48 -5.97 -1.47 11.10
C MET A 48 -5.55 -1.12 12.53
N ASP A 49 -4.89 0.04 12.73
CA ASP A 49 -4.53 0.54 14.05
C ASP A 49 -5.78 0.78 14.91
N ALA A 50 -6.79 1.44 14.35
CA ALA A 50 -8.06 1.68 15.04
C ALA A 50 -8.79 0.39 15.43
N ALA A 51 -8.66 -0.66 14.61
CA ALA A 51 -9.25 -1.98 14.86
C ALA A 51 -8.37 -2.88 15.76
N GLY A 52 -7.14 -2.44 16.12
CA GLY A 52 -6.18 -3.26 16.88
C GLY A 52 -5.63 -4.46 16.12
N ARG A 53 -5.60 -4.41 14.77
CA ARG A 53 -5.26 -5.52 13.89
C ARG A 53 -3.91 -5.37 13.18
N THR A 54 -3.16 -4.30 13.46
CA THR A 54 -1.91 -3.99 12.76
C THR A 54 -0.86 -5.10 12.86
N ALA A 55 -0.73 -5.73 14.02
CA ALA A 55 0.25 -6.79 14.25
C ALA A 55 -0.10 -8.13 13.57
N ASP A 56 -1.37 -8.34 13.28
CA ASP A 56 -1.87 -9.64 12.79
C ASP A 56 -1.83 -9.76 11.26
N ILE A 57 -1.70 -8.62 10.55
CA ILE A 57 -1.82 -8.54 9.10
C ILE A 57 -0.48 -8.13 8.50
N VAL A 58 0.06 -8.92 7.58
CA VAL A 58 1.24 -8.57 6.78
C VAL A 58 0.87 -7.49 5.74
N LYS A 59 1.62 -6.40 5.66
CA LYS A 59 1.30 -5.24 4.83
C LYS A 59 2.42 -4.94 3.85
N VAL A 60 2.08 -4.82 2.58
CA VAL A 60 3.02 -4.49 1.50
C VAL A 60 2.43 -3.40 0.62
N GLY A 61 3.25 -2.40 0.29
CA GLY A 61 2.91 -1.27 -0.58
C GLY A 61 3.80 -1.11 -1.79
N CYS A 62 3.69 0.02 -2.44
CA CYS A 62 4.48 0.42 -3.58
C CYS A 62 4.68 1.94 -3.53
N ASP A 63 5.84 2.44 -3.90
CA ASP A 63 6.38 3.79 -4.09
C ASP A 63 7.59 4.10 -3.20
N ALA A 64 7.65 3.56 -1.98
CA ALA A 64 8.68 3.85 -0.97
C ALA A 64 8.70 5.34 -0.56
N ILE A 65 7.53 5.92 -0.27
CA ILE A 65 7.46 7.29 0.25
C ILE A 65 7.98 7.35 1.70
N ASP A 66 8.41 8.52 2.13
CA ASP A 66 9.08 8.71 3.43
C ASP A 66 8.22 8.21 4.61
N ASP A 67 6.92 8.49 4.63
CA ASP A 67 6.01 8.04 5.68
C ASP A 67 5.95 6.51 5.77
N THR A 68 5.97 5.80 4.64
CA THR A 68 5.99 4.33 4.62
C THR A 68 7.33 3.78 5.08
N LEU A 69 8.45 4.43 4.71
CA LEU A 69 9.78 4.04 5.18
C LEU A 69 9.89 4.22 6.70
N GLU A 70 9.31 5.26 7.28
CA GLU A 70 9.20 5.41 8.73
C GLU A 70 8.33 4.30 9.36
N ALA A 71 7.18 3.99 8.77
CA ALA A 71 6.32 2.90 9.24
C ALA A 71 7.01 1.52 9.20
N ILE A 72 7.92 1.28 8.24
CA ILE A 72 8.75 0.07 8.18
C ILE A 72 9.79 0.06 9.32
N LYS A 73 10.46 1.18 9.58
CA LYS A 73 11.40 1.29 10.72
C LYS A 73 10.71 1.01 12.04
N ASP A 74 9.47 1.47 12.19
CA ASP A 74 8.63 1.25 13.36
C ASP A 74 7.98 -0.15 13.41
N LYS A 75 8.28 -1.01 12.43
CA LYS A 75 7.75 -2.38 12.31
C LYS A 75 6.21 -2.44 12.20
N ARG A 76 5.61 -1.41 11.62
CA ARG A 76 4.18 -1.31 11.37
C ARG A 76 3.81 -1.76 9.96
N VAL A 77 4.75 -1.75 9.03
CA VAL A 77 4.65 -2.20 7.64
C VAL A 77 5.83 -3.12 7.35
N GLU A 78 5.63 -4.18 6.59
CA GLU A 78 6.68 -5.16 6.30
C GLU A 78 7.55 -4.75 5.12
N ALA A 79 6.96 -4.22 4.05
CA ALA A 79 7.72 -3.82 2.87
C ALA A 79 6.96 -2.82 1.98
N THR A 80 7.71 -2.09 1.18
CA THR A 80 7.22 -1.34 0.02
C THR A 80 8.17 -1.51 -1.14
N ILE A 81 7.65 -1.49 -2.36
CA ILE A 81 8.46 -1.56 -3.58
C ILE A 81 8.88 -0.15 -3.96
N ALA A 82 10.19 0.10 -4.06
CA ALA A 82 10.71 1.39 -4.48
C ALA A 82 10.61 1.56 -6.00
N GLU A 83 9.92 2.60 -6.43
CA GLU A 83 9.85 3.03 -7.83
C GLU A 83 10.44 4.45 -7.96
N PRO A 84 11.81 4.60 -8.06
CA PRO A 84 12.42 5.92 -8.07
C PRO A 84 12.03 6.69 -9.33
N PRO A 85 11.28 7.84 -9.21
CA PRO A 85 10.67 8.53 -10.35
C PRO A 85 11.69 9.05 -11.37
N PHE A 86 12.87 9.46 -10.90
CA PHE A 86 13.93 9.95 -11.76
C PHE A 86 14.43 8.87 -12.73
N PHE A 87 14.74 7.68 -12.20
CA PHE A 87 15.23 6.56 -13.02
C PHE A 87 14.15 6.02 -13.94
N LEU A 88 12.91 5.93 -13.47
CA LEU A 88 11.77 5.51 -14.28
C LEU A 88 11.52 6.49 -15.43
N GLY A 89 11.48 7.80 -15.15
CA GLY A 89 11.32 8.83 -16.17
C GLY A 89 12.43 8.81 -17.20
N LYS A 90 13.69 8.65 -16.78
CA LYS A 90 14.84 8.52 -17.67
C LYS A 90 14.72 7.28 -18.57
N ALA A 91 14.34 6.14 -18.01
CA ALA A 91 14.17 4.90 -18.79
C ALA A 91 13.04 5.03 -19.81
N ILE A 92 11.91 5.62 -19.43
CA ILE A 92 10.77 5.85 -20.34
C ILE A 92 11.20 6.77 -21.51
N LEU A 93 11.85 7.91 -21.22
CA LEU A 93 12.28 8.85 -22.24
C LEU A 93 13.32 8.24 -23.19
N ASN A 94 14.30 7.50 -22.67
CA ASN A 94 15.30 6.82 -23.51
C ASN A 94 14.63 5.76 -24.39
N THR A 95 13.72 4.96 -23.87
CA THR A 95 13.00 3.95 -24.63
C THR A 95 12.16 4.59 -25.74
N ALA A 96 11.45 5.67 -25.44
CA ALA A 96 10.68 6.39 -26.44
C ALA A 96 11.57 7.00 -27.54
N TYR A 97 12.71 7.58 -27.16
CA TYR A 97 13.68 8.14 -28.11
C TYR A 97 14.26 7.05 -29.02
N ASP A 98 14.67 5.92 -28.47
CA ASP A 98 15.25 4.79 -29.24
C ASP A 98 14.22 4.17 -30.18
N TYR A 99 12.93 4.21 -29.84
CA TYR A 99 11.86 3.71 -30.70
C TYR A 99 11.55 4.63 -31.89
N LEU A 100 11.70 5.95 -31.73
CA LEU A 100 11.45 6.93 -32.78
C LEU A 100 12.61 7.01 -33.79
#